data_ddce133542fc430528ae6fe1d7b50cd4
#
_entry.id   ddce133542fc430528ae6fe1d7b50cd4
#
_cell.length_a   1.000
_cell.length_b   1.000
_cell.length_c   1.000
_cell.angle_alpha   90.00
_cell.angle_beta   90.00
_cell.angle_gamma   90.00
#
_symmetry.space_group_name_H-M   'P 1'
#
loop_
_entity.id
_entity.type
_entity.pdbx_description
1 polymer ?
#
loop_
_entity_poly.entity_id
_entity_poly.type
_entity_poly.pdbx_seq_one_letter_code
_entity_poly.pdbx_strand_id
1 'polypeptide(L)'
;VPMVDKIMEILDYFNPNYYIIENPKTGKMKDYITDLMPYYDIDYCMYGLTYKKPTRFWTNIEGLEFNKCNHKGSHSGGQHSKEKNREWGKGTLERYKIPEKIIDKLLKKII
;
A
#
# COMPACT_ATOMS: atom_id res chain seq x y z
N VAL A 1 -4.53 -17.30 -9.09
CA VAL A 1 -4.68 -17.18 -7.64
C VAL A 1 -6.11 -16.75 -7.34
N PRO A 2 -6.84 -17.53 -6.55
CA PRO A 2 -8.27 -17.26 -6.31
C PRO A 2 -8.60 -15.87 -5.84
N MET A 3 -7.78 -15.28 -4.97
CA MET A 3 -8.02 -13.92 -4.48
C MET A 3 -7.89 -12.89 -5.59
N VAL A 4 -6.86 -12.99 -6.42
CA VAL A 4 -6.67 -12.07 -7.54
C VAL A 4 -7.78 -12.24 -8.57
N ASP A 5 -8.15 -13.49 -8.86
CA ASP A 5 -9.24 -13.77 -9.79
C ASP A 5 -10.55 -13.15 -9.30
N LYS A 6 -10.80 -13.23 -8.00
CA LYS A 6 -12.00 -12.62 -7.42
C LYS A 6 -11.97 -11.10 -7.51
N ILE A 7 -10.81 -10.48 -7.31
CA ILE A 7 -10.66 -9.03 -7.46
C ILE A 7 -11.00 -8.62 -8.89
N MET A 8 -10.47 -9.33 -9.87
CA MET A 8 -10.75 -9.02 -11.28
C MET A 8 -12.23 -9.20 -11.62
N GLU A 9 -12.85 -10.24 -11.08
CA GLU A 9 -14.27 -10.48 -11.24
C GLU A 9 -15.11 -9.34 -10.66
N ILE A 10 -14.77 -8.85 -9.47
CA ILE A 10 -15.45 -7.74 -8.83
C ILE A 10 -15.33 -6.46 -9.66
N LEU A 11 -14.13 -6.14 -10.14
CA LEU A 11 -13.91 -4.97 -10.97
C LEU A 11 -14.71 -5.05 -12.25
N ASP A 12 -14.76 -6.21 -12.88
CA ASP A 12 -15.50 -6.42 -14.10
C ASP A 12 -17.00 -6.28 -13.88
N TYR A 13 -17.51 -6.86 -12.80
CA TYR A 13 -18.94 -6.83 -12.49
C TYR A 13 -19.44 -5.42 -12.15
N PHE A 14 -18.76 -4.72 -11.25
CA PHE A 14 -19.18 -3.40 -10.80
C PHE A 14 -18.75 -2.27 -11.72
N ASN A 15 -17.70 -2.47 -12.49
CA ASN A 15 -17.16 -1.47 -13.41
C ASN A 15 -17.05 -0.08 -12.75
N PRO A 16 -16.36 0.04 -11.61
CA PRO A 16 -16.30 1.29 -10.87
C PRO A 16 -15.53 2.36 -11.63
N ASN A 17 -15.84 3.63 -11.38
CA ASN A 17 -15.09 4.74 -11.95
C ASN A 17 -13.64 4.77 -11.43
N TYR A 18 -13.47 4.45 -10.16
CA TYR A 18 -12.16 4.40 -9.53
C TYR A 18 -12.03 3.13 -8.70
N TYR A 19 -10.85 2.56 -8.70
CA TYR A 19 -10.53 1.43 -7.84
C TYR A 19 -9.17 1.62 -7.20
N ILE A 20 -8.97 1.00 -6.05
CA ILE A 20 -7.69 0.96 -5.36
C ILE A 20 -7.52 -0.43 -4.78
N ILE A 21 -6.40 -1.07 -5.12
CA ILE A 21 -6.04 -2.38 -4.58
C ILE A 21 -4.72 -2.22 -3.85
N GLU A 22 -4.69 -2.52 -2.58
CA GLU A 22 -3.52 -2.34 -1.72
C GLU A 22 -2.96 -3.69 -1.29
N ASN A 23 -1.65 -3.81 -1.33
CA ASN A 23 -0.96 -5.00 -0.84
C ASN A 23 0.49 -4.63 -0.52
N PRO A 24 1.12 -5.27 0.48
CA PRO A 24 2.54 -5.08 0.71
C PRO A 24 3.35 -5.37 -0.55
N LYS A 25 4.29 -4.48 -0.86
CA LYS A 25 5.14 -4.64 -2.04
C LYS A 25 5.94 -5.94 -2.00
N THR A 26 6.28 -6.40 -0.81
CA THR A 26 7.01 -7.64 -0.61
C THR A 26 6.14 -8.88 -0.75
N GLY A 27 4.82 -8.71 -0.83
CA GLY A 27 3.89 -9.82 -1.01
C GLY A 27 3.92 -10.37 -2.43
N LYS A 28 3.15 -11.42 -2.66
CA LYS A 28 3.13 -12.13 -3.94
C LYS A 28 2.07 -11.64 -4.91
N MET A 29 1.16 -10.79 -4.47
CA MET A 29 0.07 -10.33 -5.32
C MET A 29 0.58 -9.67 -6.60
N LYS A 30 1.70 -8.96 -6.53
CA LYS A 30 2.30 -8.30 -7.69
C LYS A 30 2.73 -9.28 -8.79
N ASP A 31 2.93 -10.55 -8.43
CA ASP A 31 3.32 -11.57 -9.40
C ASP A 31 2.13 -12.06 -10.23
N TYR A 32 0.92 -11.79 -9.77
CA TYR A 32 -0.31 -12.28 -10.39
C TYR A 32 -1.17 -11.19 -11.01
N ILE A 33 -0.95 -9.94 -10.63
CA ILE A 33 -1.63 -8.81 -11.27
C ILE A 33 -0.81 -8.39 -12.47
N THR A 34 -1.47 -8.25 -13.61
CA THR A 34 -0.76 -7.96 -14.86
C THR A 34 -0.10 -6.61 -14.85
N ASP A 35 0.98 -6.48 -15.62
CA ASP A 35 1.70 -5.22 -15.80
C ASP A 35 0.85 -4.15 -16.49
N LEU A 36 -0.31 -4.53 -17.04
CA LEU A 36 -1.22 -3.57 -17.68
C LEU A 36 -1.97 -2.70 -16.67
N MET A 37 -2.01 -3.10 -15.40
CA MET A 37 -2.66 -2.32 -14.37
C MET A 37 -1.69 -1.30 -13.79
N PRO A 38 -2.01 0.00 -13.86
CA PRO A 38 -1.11 1.01 -13.29
C PRO A 38 -1.01 0.91 -11.78
N TYR A 39 0.14 1.26 -11.25
CA TYR A 39 0.37 1.18 -9.81
C TYR A 39 1.32 2.27 -9.32
N TYR A 40 1.29 2.48 -8.01
CA TYR A 40 2.21 3.36 -7.29
C TYR A 40 2.81 2.60 -6.12
N ASP A 41 4.11 2.82 -5.89
CA ASP A 41 4.81 2.25 -4.73
C ASP A 41 4.98 3.33 -3.67
N ILE A 42 4.64 2.98 -2.44
CA ILE A 42 4.56 3.93 -1.33
C ILE A 42 5.29 3.35 -0.13
N ASP A 43 6.06 4.18 0.56
CA ASP A 43 6.67 3.81 1.83
C ASP A 43 5.89 4.49 2.95
N TYR A 44 5.18 3.72 3.75
CA TYR A 44 4.28 4.26 4.77
C TYR A 44 4.98 5.07 5.84
N CYS A 45 6.29 4.87 6.04
CA CYS A 45 7.04 5.66 7.02
C CYS A 45 7.06 7.16 6.68
N MET A 46 6.80 7.51 5.43
CA MET A 46 6.72 8.91 5.02
C MET A 46 5.35 9.52 5.30
N TYR A 47 4.43 8.73 5.83
CA TYR A 47 3.04 9.14 6.04
C TYR A 47 2.54 8.85 7.46
N GLY A 48 3.48 8.81 8.41
CA GLY A 48 3.13 8.75 9.82
C GLY A 48 3.37 7.43 10.52
N LEU A 49 3.75 6.38 9.80
CA LEU A 49 4.15 5.13 10.44
C LEU A 49 5.62 5.18 10.87
N THR A 50 5.92 4.44 11.92
CA THR A 50 7.29 4.40 12.47
C THR A 50 8.15 3.35 11.78
N TYR A 51 7.57 2.50 10.95
CA TYR A 51 8.29 1.50 10.19
C TYR A 51 8.00 1.67 8.71
N LYS A 52 8.87 1.14 7.85
CA LYS A 52 8.84 1.45 6.43
C LYS A 52 7.61 0.95 5.70
N LYS A 53 7.26 -0.30 5.87
CA LYS A 53 6.15 -0.98 5.21
C LYS A 53 5.98 -0.58 3.74
N PRO A 54 6.87 -1.05 2.84
CA PRO A 54 6.71 -0.79 1.41
C PRO A 54 5.37 -1.40 0.93
N THR A 55 4.59 -0.59 0.22
CA THR A 55 3.24 -0.97 -0.17
C THR A 55 3.01 -0.61 -1.63
N ARG A 56 2.22 -1.41 -2.33
CA ARG A 56 1.84 -1.13 -3.70
C ARG A 56 0.34 -0.91 -3.79
N PHE A 57 -0.04 0.18 -4.48
CA PHE A 57 -1.43 0.49 -4.81
C PHE A 57 -1.63 0.38 -6.30
N TRP A 58 -2.45 -0.57 -6.73
CA TRP A 58 -2.91 -0.62 -8.11
C TRP A 58 -4.17 0.22 -8.18
N THR A 59 -4.16 1.23 -9.04
CA THR A 59 -5.29 2.14 -9.14
C THR A 59 -5.29 2.84 -10.49
N ASN A 60 -6.48 3.18 -10.95
CA ASN A 60 -6.64 3.99 -12.16
C ASN A 60 -6.66 5.49 -11.88
N ILE A 61 -6.43 5.91 -10.63
CA ILE A 61 -6.32 7.33 -10.31
C ILE A 61 -4.99 7.86 -10.87
N GLU A 62 -5.04 8.92 -11.66
CA GLU A 62 -3.85 9.49 -12.26
C GLU A 62 -3.33 10.68 -11.46
N GLY A 63 -2.07 11.00 -11.66
CA GLY A 63 -1.47 12.21 -11.07
C GLY A 63 -1.13 12.12 -9.60
N LEU A 64 -1.04 10.92 -9.05
CA LEU A 64 -0.62 10.73 -7.67
C LEU A 64 0.90 10.76 -7.58
N GLU A 65 1.42 11.41 -6.54
CA GLU A 65 2.83 11.43 -6.24
C GLU A 65 3.03 11.05 -4.79
N PHE A 66 3.94 10.13 -4.54
CA PHE A 66 4.24 9.65 -3.19
C PHE A 66 5.72 9.74 -2.90
N ASN A 67 6.04 10.16 -1.69
CA ASN A 67 7.42 10.23 -1.23
C ASN A 67 7.92 8.84 -0.89
N LYS A 68 9.13 8.53 -1.34
CA LYS A 68 9.81 7.29 -0.99
C LYS A 68 10.62 7.50 0.29
N CYS A 69 10.87 6.41 1.00
CA CYS A 69 11.63 6.46 2.24
C CYS A 69 13.00 7.09 2.01
N ASN A 70 13.30 8.12 2.78
CA ASN A 70 14.61 8.77 2.77
C ASN A 70 15.30 8.70 4.13
N HIS A 71 14.79 7.92 5.04
CA HIS A 71 15.41 7.74 6.35
C HIS A 71 16.70 6.94 6.20
N LYS A 72 17.75 7.48 6.81
CA LYS A 72 19.04 6.78 6.80
C LYS A 72 19.15 5.93 8.05
N GLY A 73 19.05 4.65 7.85
CA GLY A 73 19.47 3.72 8.87
C GLY A 73 18.43 3.20 9.81
N SER A 74 17.44 3.94 10.22
CA SER A 74 16.56 3.40 11.24
C SER A 74 15.13 3.87 11.19
N HIS A 75 14.28 2.92 11.47
CA HIS A 75 12.89 3.14 11.81
C HIS A 75 12.66 2.44 13.14
N SER A 76 11.77 2.96 13.96
CA SER A 76 11.43 2.25 15.18
C SER A 76 10.48 1.11 14.82
N GLY A 77 11.01 -0.10 14.84
CA GLY A 77 10.27 -1.29 14.43
C GLY A 77 10.35 -1.54 12.93
N GLY A 78 9.76 -2.62 12.50
CA GLY A 78 9.71 -2.99 11.09
C GLY A 78 11.04 -3.42 10.50
N GLN A 79 11.18 -3.25 9.20
CA GLN A 79 12.29 -3.80 8.43
C GLN A 79 13.63 -3.10 8.67
N HIS A 80 13.60 -1.86 9.13
CA HIS A 80 14.78 -1.03 9.26
C HIS A 80 15.24 -0.85 10.70
N SER A 81 14.69 -1.60 11.64
CA SER A 81 14.99 -1.46 13.04
C SER A 81 15.36 -2.80 13.67
N LYS A 82 16.29 -2.77 14.61
CA LYS A 82 16.58 -3.94 15.43
C LYS A 82 15.42 -4.27 16.37
N GLU A 83 14.57 -3.31 16.63
CA GLU A 83 13.40 -3.46 17.46
C GLU A 83 12.13 -3.68 16.64
N LYS A 84 12.30 -4.18 15.45
CA LYS A 84 11.21 -4.35 14.48
C LYS A 84 9.98 -5.07 15.03
N ASN A 85 10.17 -5.91 16.01
CA ASN A 85 9.06 -6.68 16.57
C ASN A 85 8.19 -5.87 17.51
N ARG A 86 8.63 -4.71 17.95
CA ARG A 86 7.84 -3.86 18.83
C ARG A 86 6.67 -3.23 18.12
N GLU A 87 6.97 -2.50 17.06
CA GLU A 87 5.92 -1.83 16.27
C GLU A 87 5.27 -2.81 15.30
N TRP A 88 6.10 -3.59 14.64
CA TRP A 88 5.63 -4.53 13.64
C TRP A 88 4.70 -5.59 14.24
N GLY A 89 5.00 -6.03 15.44
CA GLY A 89 4.24 -7.07 16.11
C GLY A 89 3.09 -6.58 16.96
N LYS A 90 2.81 -5.29 16.99
CA LYS A 90 1.83 -4.70 17.90
C LYS A 90 0.41 -5.21 17.75
N GLY A 91 0.13 -5.91 16.70
CA GLY A 91 -1.17 -6.47 16.45
C GLY A 91 -1.47 -6.43 14.98
N THR A 92 -2.33 -7.34 14.59
CA THR A 92 -2.68 -7.50 13.20
C THR A 92 -3.32 -6.24 12.61
N LEU A 93 -4.18 -5.58 13.38
CA LEU A 93 -4.87 -4.38 12.91
C LEU A 93 -3.90 -3.24 12.61
N GLU A 94 -2.90 -3.04 13.47
CA GLU A 94 -1.92 -1.98 13.24
C GLU A 94 -1.10 -2.23 11.98
N ARG A 95 -0.78 -3.48 11.70
CA ARG A 95 -0.02 -3.81 10.51
C ARG A 95 -0.80 -3.63 9.22
N TYR A 96 -2.12 -3.71 9.28
CA TYR A 96 -2.98 -3.56 8.10
C TYR A 96 -3.52 -2.17 7.91
N LYS A 97 -3.20 -1.26 8.81
CA LYS A 97 -3.73 0.09 8.77
C LYS A 97 -3.13 0.90 7.62
N ILE A 98 -3.99 1.59 6.89
CA ILE A 98 -3.55 2.53 5.86
C ILE A 98 -3.46 3.91 6.51
N PRO A 99 -2.32 4.61 6.40
CA PRO A 99 -2.19 5.95 7.00
C PRO A 99 -3.25 6.93 6.50
N GLU A 100 -3.81 7.71 7.42
CA GLU A 100 -4.84 8.70 7.07
C GLU A 100 -4.37 9.70 6.03
N LYS A 101 -3.09 10.09 6.09
CA LYS A 101 -2.53 11.03 5.12
C LYS A 101 -2.58 10.49 3.69
N ILE A 102 -2.45 9.19 3.53
CA ILE A 102 -2.55 8.55 2.21
C ILE A 102 -4.00 8.53 1.77
N ILE A 103 -4.92 8.19 2.67
CA ILE A 103 -6.35 8.17 2.37
C ILE A 103 -6.80 9.56 1.94
N ASP A 104 -6.40 10.61 2.66
CA ASP A 104 -6.73 11.98 2.31
C ASP A 104 -6.21 12.34 0.91
N LYS A 105 -4.99 11.92 0.61
CA LYS A 105 -4.37 12.20 -0.68
C LYS A 105 -5.15 11.56 -1.83
N LEU A 106 -5.59 10.33 -1.62
CA LEU A 106 -6.40 9.61 -2.62
C LEU A 106 -7.75 10.27 -2.80
N LEU A 107 -8.43 10.61 -1.71
CA LEU A 107 -9.76 11.21 -1.77
C LEU A 107 -9.74 12.57 -2.47
N LYS A 108 -8.70 13.35 -2.28
CA LYS A 108 -8.57 14.66 -2.93
C LYS A 108 -8.50 14.55 -4.45
N LYS A 109 -8.08 13.41 -4.97
CA LYS A 109 -8.00 13.21 -6.42
C LYS A 109 -9.32 12.81 -7.04
N ILE A 110 -10.21 12.22 -6.27
CA ILE A 110 -11.47 11.68 -6.81
C ILE A 110 -12.71 12.49 -6.39
N ILE A 111 -12.56 13.43 -5.48
CA ILE A 111 -13.63 14.36 -5.08
C ILE A 111 -13.48 15.72 -5.85
#